data_8420e6fa49eb00d1502cffd1a9ba76d8
#
_entry.id   8420e6fa49eb00d1502cffd1a9ba76d8
#
_cell.length_a   1.000
_cell.length_b   1.000
_cell.length_c   1.000
_cell.angle_alpha   90.00
_cell.angle_beta   90.00
_cell.angle_gamma   90.00
#
_symmetry.space_group_name_H-M   'P 1'
#
loop_
_entity.id
_entity.type
_entity.pdbx_description
1 polymer ?
#
loop_
_entity_poly.entity_id
_entity_poly.type
_entity_poly.pdbx_seq_one_letter_code
_entity_poly.pdbx_strand_id
1 'polypeptide(L)'
;AVGLGNIWGFPYKAGTEGGSAFVLIYLGCILVVGLPIMMAEIMIGRRARKSPVNAMKIAAIDSGQSSKWQAVGWGGLVSGILILSFSSVIAGICLNYIGIAAMPNTNISSVEQFSLVTASAPRLLFWHTVFIGFNIAILAAGVIGGIERMVRLLMPMLFILMIVMLANAMINGDFKAGLAYL
;
A
#
# COMPACT_ATOMS: atom_id res chain seq x y z
N ALA A 1 4.12 -7.45 0.42
CA ALA A 1 3.67 -6.22 -0.22
C ALA A 1 3.87 -5.06 0.75
N VAL A 2 4.76 -4.13 0.42
CA VAL A 2 4.97 -2.90 1.20
C VAL A 2 4.20 -1.80 0.49
N GLY A 3 3.28 -1.17 1.20
CA GLY A 3 2.46 -0.07 0.70
C GLY A 3 2.70 1.22 1.46
N LEU A 4 2.07 2.28 0.99
CA LEU A 4 2.15 3.62 1.60
C LEU A 4 1.69 3.59 3.08
N GLY A 5 0.68 2.78 3.39
CA GLY A 5 0.23 2.59 4.76
C GLY A 5 1.31 2.06 5.70
N ASN A 6 2.19 1.19 5.20
CA ASN A 6 3.27 0.61 6.02
C ASN A 6 4.40 1.61 6.27
N ILE A 7 4.68 2.49 5.30
CA ILE A 7 5.80 3.44 5.37
C ILE A 7 5.38 4.72 6.11
N TRP A 8 4.15 5.18 5.92
CA TRP A 8 3.65 6.41 6.50
C TRP A 8 2.64 6.19 7.62
N GLY A 9 1.57 5.42 7.37
CA GLY A 9 0.44 5.29 8.28
C GLY A 9 0.79 4.50 9.54
N PHE A 10 1.57 3.42 9.43
CA PHE A 10 1.95 2.60 10.58
C PHE A 10 2.89 3.34 11.54
N PRO A 11 4.01 3.98 11.10
CA PRO A 11 4.85 4.77 12.00
C PRO A 11 4.10 5.94 12.65
N TYR A 12 3.22 6.62 11.90
CA TYR A 12 2.39 7.68 12.45
C TYR A 12 1.49 7.17 13.58
N LYS A 13 0.77 6.06 13.35
CA LYS A 13 -0.07 5.46 14.39
C LYS A 13 0.74 4.93 15.57
N ALA A 14 1.86 4.27 15.32
CA ALA A 14 2.75 3.86 16.40
C ALA A 14 3.17 5.06 17.27
N GLY A 15 3.46 6.19 16.62
CA GLY A 15 3.80 7.43 17.29
C GLY A 15 2.66 8.06 18.11
N THR A 16 1.42 7.99 17.66
CA THR A 16 0.27 8.65 18.31
C THR A 16 -0.48 7.77 19.29
N GLU A 17 -0.39 6.45 19.17
CA GLU A 17 -1.24 5.48 19.87
C GLU A 17 -0.47 4.66 20.94
N GLY A 18 0.66 5.16 21.43
CA GLY A 18 1.37 4.57 22.58
C GLY A 18 2.64 3.77 22.25
N GLY A 19 3.29 4.03 21.13
CA GLY A 19 4.64 3.55 20.82
C GLY A 19 4.77 2.03 20.81
N SER A 20 5.66 1.50 21.65
CA SER A 20 5.96 0.06 21.72
C SER A 20 4.76 -0.80 22.09
N ALA A 21 3.85 -0.31 22.95
CA ALA A 21 2.66 -1.05 23.33
C ALA A 21 1.75 -1.31 22.11
N PHE A 22 1.56 -0.28 21.27
CA PHE A 22 0.82 -0.41 20.00
C PHE A 22 1.47 -1.45 19.08
N VAL A 23 2.81 -1.42 18.94
CA VAL A 23 3.54 -2.37 18.08
C VAL A 23 3.39 -3.81 18.59
N LEU A 24 3.48 -4.04 19.89
CA LEU A 24 3.31 -5.38 20.47
C LEU A 24 1.89 -5.93 20.28
N ILE A 25 0.86 -5.11 20.51
CA ILE A 25 -0.54 -5.50 20.26
C ILE A 25 -0.75 -5.80 18.79
N TYR A 26 -0.20 -4.96 17.91
CA TYR A 26 -0.29 -5.15 16.46
C TYR A 26 0.35 -6.49 16.03
N LEU A 27 1.53 -6.82 16.53
CA LEU A 27 2.18 -8.11 16.28
C LEU A 27 1.33 -9.28 16.80
N GLY A 28 0.76 -9.17 17.99
CA GLY A 28 -0.17 -10.15 18.53
C GLY A 28 -1.39 -10.35 17.63
N CYS A 29 -2.00 -9.27 17.16
CA CYS A 29 -3.14 -9.32 16.22
C CYS A 29 -2.75 -9.97 14.88
N ILE A 30 -1.56 -9.70 14.35
CA ILE A 30 -1.09 -10.37 13.13
C ILE A 30 -0.99 -11.87 13.33
N LEU A 31 -0.42 -12.32 14.45
CA LEU A 31 -0.23 -13.75 14.72
C LEU A 31 -1.56 -14.46 14.92
N VAL A 32 -2.48 -13.87 15.69
CA VAL A 32 -3.73 -14.53 16.08
C VAL A 32 -4.82 -14.40 15.01
N VAL A 33 -4.89 -13.29 14.30
CA VAL A 33 -5.95 -12.99 13.33
C VAL A 33 -5.41 -12.98 11.90
N GLY A 34 -4.33 -12.26 11.67
CA GLY A 34 -3.79 -12.05 10.32
C GLY A 34 -3.29 -13.33 9.66
N LEU A 35 -2.48 -14.13 10.37
CA LEU A 35 -1.93 -15.36 9.81
C LEU A 35 -3.00 -16.41 9.48
N PRO A 36 -3.98 -16.74 10.36
CA PRO A 36 -5.04 -17.68 10.02
C PRO A 36 -5.88 -17.24 8.81
N ILE A 37 -6.22 -15.96 8.73
CA ILE A 37 -6.98 -15.43 7.59
C ILE A 37 -6.16 -15.57 6.29
N MET A 38 -4.90 -15.15 6.30
CA MET A 38 -4.01 -15.26 5.14
C MET A 38 -3.83 -16.71 4.70
N MET A 39 -3.69 -17.64 5.63
CA MET A 39 -3.59 -19.07 5.32
C MET A 39 -4.87 -19.58 4.66
N ALA A 40 -6.05 -19.22 5.17
CA ALA A 40 -7.33 -19.59 4.60
C ALA A 40 -7.50 -19.04 3.17
N GLU A 41 -7.16 -17.78 2.92
CA GLU A 41 -7.20 -17.16 1.60
C GLU A 41 -6.28 -17.87 0.59
N ILE A 42 -5.05 -18.16 1.00
CA ILE A 42 -4.08 -18.88 0.17
C ILE A 42 -4.59 -20.31 -0.15
N MET A 43 -5.16 -21.00 0.81
CA MET A 43 -5.71 -22.35 0.62
C MET A 43 -6.86 -22.34 -0.38
N ILE A 44 -7.82 -21.42 -0.25
CA ILE A 44 -8.94 -21.26 -1.17
C ILE A 44 -8.43 -20.93 -2.58
N GLY A 45 -7.51 -19.99 -2.70
CA GLY A 45 -6.93 -19.59 -3.98
C GLY A 45 -6.18 -20.71 -4.68
N ARG A 46 -5.36 -21.47 -3.94
CA ARG A 46 -4.60 -22.62 -4.47
C ARG A 46 -5.51 -23.77 -4.90
N ARG A 47 -6.58 -24.04 -4.14
CA ARG A 47 -7.53 -25.12 -4.46
C ARG A 47 -8.34 -24.79 -5.70
N ALA A 48 -8.88 -23.59 -5.78
CA ALA A 48 -9.80 -23.23 -6.86
C ALA A 48 -9.09 -22.80 -8.16
N ARG A 49 -7.91 -22.15 -8.09
CA ARG A 49 -7.14 -21.60 -9.23
C ARG A 49 -8.00 -20.76 -10.19
N LYS A 50 -8.96 -20.01 -9.64
CA LYS A 50 -9.93 -19.18 -10.36
C LYS A 50 -9.97 -17.79 -9.76
N SER A 51 -10.73 -16.89 -10.39
CA SER A 51 -10.99 -15.55 -9.81
C SER A 51 -11.61 -15.66 -8.43
N PRO A 52 -11.44 -14.67 -7.54
CA PRO A 52 -11.96 -14.70 -6.16
C PRO A 52 -13.43 -15.06 -6.06
N VAL A 53 -14.28 -14.54 -6.96
CA VAL A 53 -15.71 -14.83 -7.02
C VAL A 53 -15.97 -16.33 -7.30
N ASN A 54 -15.29 -16.87 -8.31
CA ASN A 54 -15.44 -18.27 -8.68
C ASN A 54 -14.77 -19.20 -7.65
N ALA A 55 -13.67 -18.79 -7.04
CA ALA A 55 -13.01 -19.56 -5.99
C ALA A 55 -13.92 -19.75 -4.77
N MET A 56 -14.59 -18.68 -4.33
CA MET A 56 -15.57 -18.77 -3.24
C MET A 56 -16.78 -19.64 -3.59
N LYS A 57 -17.28 -19.53 -4.85
CA LYS A 57 -18.36 -20.40 -5.32
C LYS A 57 -17.99 -21.89 -5.29
N ILE A 58 -16.81 -22.23 -5.82
CA ILE A 58 -16.31 -23.61 -5.86
C ILE A 58 -16.12 -24.13 -4.43
N ALA A 59 -15.45 -23.37 -3.57
CA ALA A 59 -15.22 -23.77 -2.19
C ALA A 59 -16.53 -24.02 -1.42
N ALA A 60 -17.56 -23.21 -1.66
CA ALA A 60 -18.86 -23.39 -1.05
C ALA A 60 -19.56 -24.67 -1.54
N ILE A 61 -19.58 -24.90 -2.84
CA ILE A 61 -20.23 -26.09 -3.44
C ILE A 61 -19.50 -27.37 -2.96
N ASP A 62 -18.16 -27.39 -2.98
CA ASP A 62 -17.36 -28.53 -2.51
C ASP A 62 -17.59 -28.86 -1.02
N SER A 63 -18.00 -27.85 -0.24
CA SER A 63 -18.33 -27.99 1.19
C SER A 63 -19.81 -28.23 1.45
N GLY A 64 -20.61 -28.52 0.42
CA GLY A 64 -22.06 -28.74 0.54
C GLY A 64 -22.85 -27.49 0.88
N GLN A 65 -22.28 -26.29 0.71
CA GLN A 65 -22.89 -25.02 1.01
C GLN A 65 -23.51 -24.34 -0.22
N SER A 66 -24.32 -23.32 0.01
CA SER A 66 -24.99 -22.57 -1.05
C SER A 66 -24.00 -21.79 -1.90
N SER A 67 -24.19 -21.77 -3.23
CA SER A 67 -23.41 -20.92 -4.17
C SER A 67 -23.51 -19.42 -3.88
N LYS A 68 -24.44 -19.00 -3.01
CA LYS A 68 -24.57 -17.58 -2.57
C LYS A 68 -23.30 -17.05 -1.89
N TRP A 69 -22.44 -17.91 -1.36
CA TRP A 69 -21.15 -17.52 -0.80
C TRP A 69 -20.21 -16.83 -1.80
N GLN A 70 -20.48 -16.92 -3.10
CA GLN A 70 -19.80 -16.11 -4.10
C GLN A 70 -19.91 -14.59 -3.84
N ALA A 71 -20.93 -14.12 -3.08
CA ALA A 71 -21.09 -12.73 -2.69
C ALA A 71 -19.89 -12.19 -1.90
N VAL A 72 -19.22 -13.04 -1.12
CA VAL A 72 -17.97 -12.67 -0.40
C VAL A 72 -16.87 -12.33 -1.41
N GLY A 73 -16.73 -13.10 -2.48
CA GLY A 73 -15.78 -12.81 -3.56
C GLY A 73 -16.09 -11.49 -4.29
N TRP A 74 -17.37 -11.17 -4.50
CA TRP A 74 -17.81 -9.87 -5.03
C TRP A 74 -17.49 -8.73 -4.07
N GLY A 75 -17.72 -8.91 -2.76
CA GLY A 75 -17.35 -7.95 -1.72
C GLY A 75 -15.83 -7.63 -1.76
N GLY A 76 -14.99 -8.66 -1.88
CA GLY A 76 -13.54 -8.49 -2.04
C GLY A 76 -13.16 -7.71 -3.29
N LEU A 77 -13.83 -7.96 -4.42
CA LEU A 77 -13.58 -7.22 -5.66
C LEU A 77 -13.97 -5.75 -5.56
N VAL A 78 -15.14 -5.45 -4.99
CA VAL A 78 -15.59 -4.06 -4.76
C VAL A 78 -14.63 -3.34 -3.81
N SER A 79 -14.24 -3.99 -2.71
CA SER A 79 -13.24 -3.43 -1.78
C SER A 79 -11.91 -3.13 -2.48
N GLY A 80 -11.45 -4.04 -3.34
CA GLY A 80 -10.24 -3.83 -4.14
C GLY A 80 -10.34 -2.61 -5.07
N ILE A 81 -11.47 -2.40 -5.73
CA ILE A 81 -11.71 -1.23 -6.57
C ILE A 81 -11.69 0.07 -5.74
N LEU A 82 -12.36 0.09 -4.59
CA LEU A 82 -12.37 1.25 -3.71
C LEU A 82 -10.97 1.59 -3.18
N ILE A 83 -10.21 0.58 -2.76
CA ILE A 83 -8.83 0.76 -2.30
C ILE A 83 -7.95 1.28 -3.45
N LEU A 84 -8.09 0.74 -4.66
CA LEU A 84 -7.33 1.19 -5.82
C LEU A 84 -7.65 2.65 -6.16
N SER A 85 -8.93 3.04 -6.13
CA SER A 85 -9.37 4.41 -6.40
C SER A 85 -8.72 5.40 -5.44
N PHE A 86 -8.73 5.10 -4.14
CA PHE A 86 -8.11 5.95 -3.13
C PHE A 86 -6.57 5.97 -3.27
N SER A 87 -5.95 4.80 -3.38
CA SER A 87 -4.50 4.65 -3.44
C SER A 87 -3.88 5.29 -4.68
N SER A 88 -4.60 5.27 -5.82
CA SER A 88 -4.09 5.88 -7.06
C SER A 88 -4.04 7.40 -7.02
N VAL A 89 -4.95 8.05 -6.28
CA VAL A 89 -4.88 9.50 -6.06
C VAL A 89 -3.66 9.85 -5.22
N ILE A 90 -3.44 9.14 -4.11
CA ILE A 90 -2.27 9.37 -3.25
C ILE A 90 -0.97 9.11 -4.00
N ALA A 91 -0.91 8.04 -4.80
CA ALA A 91 0.26 7.75 -5.62
C ALA A 91 0.51 8.84 -6.68
N GLY A 92 -0.55 9.42 -7.26
CA GLY A 92 -0.45 10.59 -8.13
C GLY A 92 0.15 11.81 -7.42
N ILE A 93 -0.28 12.07 -6.18
CA ILE A 93 0.33 13.12 -5.35
C ILE A 93 1.82 12.84 -5.11
N CYS A 94 2.20 11.60 -4.78
CA CYS A 94 3.60 11.22 -4.60
C CYS A 94 4.43 11.46 -5.86
N LEU A 95 3.91 11.14 -7.04
CA LEU A 95 4.58 11.42 -8.32
C LEU A 95 4.79 12.92 -8.53
N ASN A 96 3.79 13.75 -8.22
CA ASN A 96 3.93 15.20 -8.27
C ASN A 96 5.03 15.70 -7.34
N TYR A 97 5.13 15.14 -6.12
CA TYR A 97 6.15 15.51 -5.15
C TYR A 97 7.56 15.15 -5.58
N ILE A 98 7.77 14.13 -6.40
CA ILE A 98 9.08 13.82 -6.99
C ILE A 98 9.56 15.01 -7.84
N GLY A 99 8.68 15.60 -8.66
CA GLY A 99 9.00 16.78 -9.44
C GLY A 99 9.28 18.03 -8.59
N ILE A 100 8.51 18.22 -7.52
CA ILE A 100 8.69 19.32 -6.57
C ILE A 100 10.02 19.18 -5.81
N ALA A 101 10.36 17.98 -5.37
CA ALA A 101 11.60 17.70 -4.66
C ALA A 101 12.86 17.90 -5.54
N ALA A 102 12.73 17.70 -6.86
CA ALA A 102 13.80 17.96 -7.81
C ALA A 102 14.07 19.47 -8.00
N MET A 103 13.07 20.32 -7.77
CA MET A 103 13.18 21.79 -7.86
C MET A 103 12.51 22.43 -6.62
N PRO A 104 13.15 22.36 -5.46
CA PRO A 104 12.54 22.82 -4.22
C PRO A 104 12.38 24.35 -4.25
N ASN A 105 11.16 24.84 -4.00
CA ASN A 105 10.90 26.24 -3.77
C ASN A 105 11.06 26.51 -2.27
N THR A 106 12.20 27.09 -1.90
CA THR A 106 12.58 27.35 -0.50
C THR A 106 11.77 28.48 0.16
N ASN A 107 10.96 29.20 -0.63
CA ASN A 107 10.18 30.35 -0.13
C ASN A 107 8.78 29.96 0.40
N ILE A 108 8.39 28.69 0.29
CA ILE A 108 7.06 28.19 0.65
C ILE A 108 7.21 27.09 1.69
N SER A 109 6.41 27.14 2.76
CA SER A 109 6.41 26.07 3.76
C SER A 109 5.88 24.74 3.19
N SER A 110 6.33 23.63 3.74
CA SER A 110 5.88 22.27 3.29
C SER A 110 4.36 22.10 3.41
N VAL A 111 3.73 22.71 4.41
CA VAL A 111 2.28 22.67 4.63
C VAL A 111 1.54 23.46 3.56
N GLU A 112 2.02 24.65 3.24
CA GLU A 112 1.45 25.49 2.20
C GLU A 112 1.62 24.86 0.81
N GLN A 113 2.78 24.28 0.54
CA GLN A 113 3.03 23.52 -0.69
C GLN A 113 2.06 22.33 -0.85
N PHE A 114 1.79 21.60 0.25
CA PHE A 114 0.82 20.53 0.24
C PHE A 114 -0.60 21.05 -0.04
N SER A 115 -1.00 22.16 0.58
CA SER A 115 -2.30 22.75 0.35
C SER A 115 -2.49 23.23 -1.10
N LEU A 116 -1.46 23.81 -1.72
CA LEU A 116 -1.48 24.22 -3.13
C LEU A 116 -1.60 23.05 -4.10
N VAL A 117 -0.94 21.93 -3.79
CA VAL A 117 -1.04 20.70 -4.60
C VAL A 117 -2.43 20.10 -4.50
N THR A 118 -2.98 20.00 -3.30
CA THR A 118 -4.29 19.37 -3.06
C THR A 118 -5.47 20.24 -3.47
N ALA A 119 -5.33 21.56 -3.46
CA ALA A 119 -6.35 22.49 -3.94
C ALA A 119 -6.50 22.52 -5.47
N SER A 120 -5.49 22.05 -6.22
CA SER A 120 -5.50 22.11 -7.68
C SER A 120 -6.05 20.79 -8.30
N ALA A 121 -7.37 20.74 -8.51
CA ALA A 121 -8.01 19.58 -9.14
C ALA A 121 -7.41 19.17 -10.51
N PRO A 122 -7.09 20.09 -11.45
CA PRO A 122 -6.47 19.72 -12.71
C PRO A 122 -5.11 19.03 -12.53
N ARG A 123 -4.30 19.51 -11.58
CA ARG A 123 -2.98 18.94 -11.27
C ARG A 123 -3.11 17.54 -10.68
N LEU A 124 -4.05 17.33 -9.77
CA LEU A 124 -4.33 16.02 -9.19
C LEU A 124 -4.80 15.04 -10.25
N LEU A 125 -5.73 15.43 -11.12
CA LEU A 125 -6.23 14.59 -12.20
C LEU A 125 -5.12 14.22 -13.20
N PHE A 126 -4.25 15.17 -13.55
CA PHE A 126 -3.12 14.90 -14.44
C PHE A 126 -2.20 13.81 -13.88
N TRP A 127 -1.73 13.97 -12.63
CA TRP A 127 -0.82 13.02 -12.02
C TRP A 127 -1.47 11.67 -11.69
N HIS A 128 -2.76 11.69 -11.32
CA HIS A 128 -3.55 10.47 -11.19
C HIS A 128 -3.63 9.71 -12.52
N THR A 129 -3.92 10.41 -13.62
CA THR A 129 -3.98 9.79 -14.95
C THR A 129 -2.62 9.23 -15.39
N VAL A 130 -1.53 9.94 -15.11
CA VAL A 130 -0.16 9.47 -15.37
C VAL A 130 0.10 8.18 -14.58
N PHE A 131 -0.25 8.13 -13.29
CA PHE A 131 -0.08 6.94 -12.47
C PHE A 131 -0.90 5.75 -12.98
N ILE A 132 -2.17 5.97 -13.35
CA ILE A 132 -3.03 4.93 -13.93
C ILE A 132 -2.45 4.45 -15.26
N GLY A 133 -1.96 5.35 -16.11
CA GLY A 133 -1.29 5.01 -17.36
C GLY A 133 -0.09 4.08 -17.16
N PHE A 134 0.76 4.36 -16.17
CA PHE A 134 1.86 3.47 -15.77
C PHE A 134 1.36 2.09 -15.35
N ASN A 135 0.31 2.03 -14.53
CA ASN A 135 -0.27 0.76 -14.10
C ASN A 135 -0.80 -0.06 -15.27
N ILE A 136 -1.53 0.59 -16.19
CA ILE A 136 -2.05 -0.06 -17.40
C ILE A 136 -0.90 -0.61 -18.24
N ALA A 137 0.16 0.16 -18.45
CA ALA A 137 1.33 -0.27 -19.24
C ALA A 137 2.01 -1.51 -18.61
N ILE A 138 2.18 -1.51 -17.27
CA ILE A 138 2.76 -2.65 -16.55
C ILE A 138 1.85 -3.89 -16.66
N LEU A 139 0.54 -3.72 -16.46
CA LEU A 139 -0.43 -4.81 -16.55
C LEU A 139 -0.55 -5.36 -17.97
N ALA A 140 -0.48 -4.52 -19.01
CA ALA A 140 -0.50 -4.93 -20.41
C ALA A 140 0.70 -5.80 -20.78
N ALA A 141 1.85 -5.63 -20.11
CA ALA A 141 3.01 -6.50 -20.27
C ALA A 141 2.85 -7.89 -19.58
N GLY A 142 1.72 -8.11 -18.90
CA GLY A 142 1.37 -9.37 -18.24
C GLY A 142 2.02 -9.56 -16.86
N VAL A 143 1.72 -10.71 -16.24
CA VAL A 143 2.15 -10.99 -14.86
C VAL A 143 3.67 -11.17 -14.80
N ILE A 144 4.24 -12.00 -15.65
CA ILE A 144 5.67 -12.35 -15.62
C ILE A 144 6.52 -11.21 -16.20
N GLY A 145 6.14 -10.67 -17.36
CA GLY A 145 6.88 -9.62 -18.06
C GLY A 145 6.72 -8.22 -17.44
N GLY A 146 5.55 -7.95 -16.85
CA GLY A 146 5.21 -6.65 -16.27
C GLY A 146 5.36 -6.63 -14.76
N ILE A 147 4.40 -7.22 -14.05
CA ILE A 147 4.31 -7.09 -12.58
C ILE A 147 5.54 -7.69 -11.89
N GLU A 148 5.92 -8.92 -12.21
CA GLU A 148 7.04 -9.60 -11.55
C GLU A 148 8.37 -8.86 -11.80
N ARG A 149 8.59 -8.39 -13.04
CA ARG A 149 9.79 -7.64 -13.39
C ARG A 149 9.87 -6.32 -12.63
N MET A 150 8.76 -5.58 -12.54
CA MET A 150 8.70 -4.32 -11.79
C MET A 150 8.90 -4.56 -10.29
N VAL A 151 8.26 -5.56 -9.70
CA VAL A 151 8.45 -5.88 -8.29
C VAL A 151 9.91 -6.26 -7.99
N ARG A 152 10.53 -7.05 -8.86
CA ARG A 152 11.95 -7.46 -8.72
C ARG A 152 12.92 -6.27 -8.76
N LEU A 153 12.56 -5.21 -9.49
CA LEU A 153 13.35 -3.97 -9.55
C LEU A 153 13.04 -3.03 -8.39
N LEU A 154 11.75 -2.79 -8.13
CA LEU A 154 11.31 -1.76 -7.17
C LEU A 154 11.49 -2.18 -5.72
N MET A 155 11.41 -3.47 -5.39
CA MET A 155 11.58 -3.91 -4.00
C MET A 155 13.01 -3.67 -3.45
N PRO A 156 14.10 -4.08 -4.14
CA PRO A 156 15.44 -3.74 -3.67
C PRO A 156 15.67 -2.22 -3.59
N MET A 157 15.15 -1.46 -4.56
CA MET A 157 15.25 0.00 -4.57
C MET A 157 14.55 0.61 -3.34
N LEU A 158 13.38 0.10 -2.95
CA LEU A 158 12.67 0.53 -1.75
C LEU A 158 13.52 0.29 -0.49
N PHE A 159 14.12 -0.90 -0.34
CA PHE A 159 14.97 -1.20 0.80
C PHE A 159 16.20 -0.29 0.87
N ILE A 160 16.83 -0.03 -0.26
CA ILE A 160 17.98 0.91 -0.34
C ILE A 160 17.54 2.31 0.11
N LEU A 161 16.41 2.81 -0.40
CA LEU A 161 15.89 4.11 0.00
C LEU A 161 15.54 4.16 1.49
N MET A 162 14.96 3.12 2.05
CA MET A 162 14.69 3.05 3.49
C MET A 162 15.97 3.09 4.33
N ILE A 163 17.02 2.39 3.91
CA ILE A 163 18.33 2.41 4.59
C ILE A 163 18.95 3.82 4.51
N VAL A 164 18.89 4.46 3.34
CA VAL A 164 19.38 5.84 3.17
C VAL A 164 18.61 6.82 4.05
N MET A 165 17.28 6.68 4.12
CA MET A 165 16.45 7.53 5.00
C MET A 165 16.78 7.28 6.48
N LEU A 166 16.99 6.03 6.88
CA LEU A 166 17.38 5.68 8.24
C LEU A 166 18.75 6.29 8.58
N ALA A 167 19.73 6.15 7.70
CA ALA A 167 21.06 6.74 7.89
C ALA A 167 20.97 8.27 8.01
N ASN A 168 20.19 8.92 7.16
CA ASN A 168 19.97 10.36 7.25
C ASN A 168 19.28 10.77 8.56
N ALA A 169 18.29 10.02 9.03
CA ALA A 169 17.62 10.26 10.29
C ALA A 169 18.54 10.08 11.50
N MET A 170 19.48 9.13 11.43
CA MET A 170 20.49 8.91 12.47
C MET A 170 21.53 10.04 12.54
N ILE A 171 21.91 10.61 11.39
CA ILE A 171 22.94 11.65 11.30
C ILE A 171 22.37 13.03 11.60
N ASN A 172 21.20 13.37 11.05
CA ASN A 172 20.63 14.72 11.06
C ASN A 172 19.41 14.85 11.99
N GLY A 173 18.88 13.75 12.54
CA GLY A 173 17.74 13.72 13.43
C GLY A 173 18.09 13.43 14.87
N ASP A 174 17.13 13.59 15.78
CA ASP A 174 17.27 13.16 17.17
C ASP A 174 16.86 11.69 17.32
N PHE A 175 17.80 10.81 16.95
CA PHE A 175 17.60 9.36 17.01
C PHE A 175 17.32 8.86 18.44
N LYS A 176 17.93 9.50 19.45
CA LYS A 176 17.72 9.12 20.86
C LYS A 176 16.29 9.44 21.30
N ALA A 177 15.76 10.60 20.94
CA ALA A 177 14.36 10.95 21.24
C ALA A 177 13.39 10.01 20.52
N GLY A 178 13.66 9.66 19.26
CA GLY A 178 12.88 8.69 18.51
C GLY A 178 12.87 7.29 19.12
N LEU A 179 14.02 6.84 19.62
CA LEU A 179 14.14 5.53 20.28
C LEU A 179 13.46 5.52 21.66
N ALA A 180 13.53 6.62 22.40
CA ALA A 180 12.87 6.76 23.70
C ALA A 180 11.33 6.83 23.59
N TYR A 181 10.82 7.17 22.41
CA TYR A 181 9.40 7.24 22.12
C TYR A 181 8.79 5.87 21.79
N LEU A 182 9.60 4.93 21.31
CA LEU A 182 9.24 3.54 21.04
C LEU A 182 9.30 2.66 22.29
#